data_67d0232c342c116bf20e1822b50fdda9
#
_entry.id   67d0232c342c116bf20e1822b50fdda9
#
_cell.length_a   1.000
_cell.length_b   1.000
_cell.length_c   1.000
_cell.angle_alpha   90.00
_cell.angle_beta   90.00
_cell.angle_gamma   90.00
#
_symmetry.space_group_name_H-M   'P 1'
#
loop_
_entity.id
_entity.type
_entity.pdbx_description
1 polymer ?
#
loop_
_entity_poly.entity_id
_entity_poly.type
_entity_poly.pdbx_seq_one_letter_code
_entity_poly.pdbx_strand_id
1 'polypeptide(L)'
;MDISKQQPFLTVKDYSVSQEIFDLYHDDKLDMLITSPQPSLENLGKYYESVDYISHTDSKRSLFEKAYHFVKTIALKNKLNLINSLQPNKGSILDIGAGTGDFLSVAKENGWHTIGVEPSEKAKAIAKKKGVSFV
;
A
#
# COMPACT_ATOMS: atom_id res chain seq x y z
N MET A 1 14.87 17.88 -10.65
CA MET A 1 14.37 19.09 -9.95
C MET A 1 15.42 19.59 -8.97
N ASP A 2 15.78 20.87 -8.96
CA ASP A 2 16.66 21.45 -7.93
C ASP A 2 15.78 22.04 -6.82
N ILE A 3 15.62 21.29 -5.73
CA ILE A 3 14.79 21.69 -4.56
C ILE A 3 15.50 22.64 -3.61
N SER A 4 16.83 22.89 -3.82
CA SER A 4 17.67 23.67 -2.90
C SER A 4 17.27 25.15 -2.77
N LYS A 5 16.49 25.66 -3.73
CA LYS A 5 16.03 27.06 -3.80
C LYS A 5 14.52 27.24 -3.64
N GLN A 6 13.80 26.16 -3.38
CA GLN A 6 12.34 26.20 -3.24
C GLN A 6 11.93 26.20 -1.76
N GLN A 7 10.85 26.90 -1.47
CA GLN A 7 10.20 26.72 -0.18
C GLN A 7 9.35 25.44 -0.22
N PRO A 8 9.33 24.66 0.86
CA PRO A 8 8.48 23.48 0.92
C PRO A 8 6.99 23.87 0.81
N PHE A 9 6.23 23.10 0.06
CA PHE A 9 4.78 23.21 0.01
C PHE A 9 4.16 22.90 1.37
N LEU A 10 4.72 21.90 2.08
CA LEU A 10 4.29 21.48 3.41
C LEU A 10 5.46 20.79 4.13
N THR A 11 5.59 21.07 5.43
CA THR A 11 6.50 20.34 6.33
C THR A 11 5.66 19.43 7.21
N VAL A 12 5.99 18.13 7.26
CA VAL A 12 5.26 17.10 8.02
C VAL A 12 6.21 16.32 8.91
N LYS A 13 5.70 15.85 10.04
CA LYS A 13 6.41 14.92 10.91
C LYS A 13 5.83 13.53 10.75
N ASP A 14 6.70 12.52 10.61
CA ASP A 14 6.30 11.12 10.72
C ASP A 14 6.06 10.76 12.19
N TYR A 15 4.79 10.65 12.58
CA TYR A 15 4.40 10.24 13.92
C TYR A 15 4.27 8.71 14.07
N SER A 16 4.35 7.98 12.97
CA SER A 16 4.07 6.54 12.93
C SER A 16 5.29 5.70 13.25
N VAL A 17 6.46 6.06 12.72
CA VAL A 17 7.66 5.22 12.76
C VAL A 17 8.89 6.00 13.19
N SER A 18 9.39 6.90 12.32
CA SER A 18 10.73 7.49 12.48
C SER A 18 10.76 8.71 13.40
N GLN A 19 9.64 9.39 13.58
CA GLN A 19 9.52 10.70 14.25
C GLN A 19 10.30 11.82 13.56
N GLU A 20 10.82 11.57 12.35
CA GLU A 20 11.55 12.51 11.53
C GLU A 20 10.62 13.54 10.88
N ILE A 21 11.21 14.65 10.47
CA ILE A 21 10.51 15.72 9.75
C ILE A 21 10.88 15.63 8.27
N PHE A 22 9.86 15.72 7.43
CA PHE A 22 9.98 15.72 5.98
C PHE A 22 9.34 16.95 5.38
N ASP A 23 9.97 17.49 4.35
CA ASP A 23 9.41 18.53 3.51
C ASP A 23 8.84 17.95 2.23
N LEU A 24 7.69 18.46 1.83
CA LEU A 24 7.06 18.13 0.55
C LEU A 24 7.24 19.30 -0.41
N TYR A 25 7.81 19.04 -1.58
CA TYR A 25 8.03 20.01 -2.64
C TYR A 25 7.13 19.69 -3.84
N HIS A 26 6.51 20.71 -4.41
CA HIS A 26 5.70 20.53 -5.61
C HIS A 26 6.61 20.52 -6.86
N ASP A 27 6.47 19.48 -7.69
CA ASP A 27 7.09 19.42 -9.01
C ASP A 27 6.06 19.81 -10.07
N ASP A 28 6.19 21.01 -10.64
CA ASP A 28 5.24 21.55 -11.62
C ASP A 28 5.19 20.74 -12.94
N LYS A 29 6.26 19.99 -13.26
CA LYS A 29 6.31 19.20 -14.50
C LYS A 29 5.56 17.88 -14.36
N LEU A 30 5.61 17.29 -13.17
CA LEU A 30 4.99 16.00 -12.88
C LEU A 30 3.64 16.17 -12.18
N ASP A 31 3.31 17.39 -11.77
CA ASP A 31 2.12 17.72 -10.96
C ASP A 31 1.99 16.80 -9.76
N MET A 32 3.08 16.66 -9.00
CA MET A 32 3.15 15.78 -7.84
C MET A 32 3.99 16.37 -6.72
N LEU A 33 3.78 15.88 -5.49
CA LEU A 33 4.60 16.23 -4.34
C LEU A 33 5.77 15.25 -4.20
N ILE A 34 6.96 15.80 -3.98
CA ILE A 34 8.19 15.04 -3.75
C ILE A 34 8.61 15.21 -2.31
N THR A 35 8.78 14.11 -1.60
CA THR A 35 9.26 14.10 -0.21
C THR A 35 10.78 14.31 -0.15
N SER A 36 11.25 15.16 0.78
CA SER A 36 12.67 15.39 1.04
C SER A 36 12.93 15.53 2.55
N PRO A 37 14.06 14.99 3.10
CA PRO A 37 14.98 14.13 2.38
C PRO A 37 14.36 12.77 2.01
N GLN A 38 14.77 12.21 0.89
CA GLN A 38 14.39 10.83 0.57
C GLN A 38 15.28 9.87 1.35
N PRO A 39 14.70 8.87 2.04
CA PRO A 39 15.49 7.83 2.66
C PRO A 39 16.34 7.07 1.63
N SER A 40 17.54 6.64 2.04
CA SER A 40 18.32 5.74 1.19
C SER A 40 17.59 4.39 1.03
N LEU A 41 17.84 3.69 -0.06
CA LEU A 41 17.24 2.36 -0.32
C LEU A 41 17.48 1.37 0.84
N GLU A 42 18.65 1.45 1.47
CA GLU A 42 19.02 0.61 2.63
C GLU A 42 18.16 0.93 3.87
N ASN A 43 17.74 2.20 4.04
CA ASN A 43 16.96 2.64 5.19
C ASN A 43 15.45 2.63 4.92
N LEU A 44 15.05 2.52 3.66
CA LEU A 44 13.63 2.60 3.27
C LEU A 44 12.76 1.58 4.01
N GLY A 45 13.28 0.36 4.24
CA GLY A 45 12.55 -0.70 4.95
C GLY A 45 12.11 -0.31 6.36
N LYS A 46 12.89 0.51 7.07
CA LYS A 46 12.59 0.95 8.45
C LYS A 46 11.28 1.74 8.55
N TYR A 47 10.92 2.50 7.52
CA TYR A 47 9.68 3.31 7.48
C TYR A 47 8.41 2.47 7.29
N TYR A 48 8.56 1.18 6.98
CA TYR A 48 7.46 0.22 6.86
C TYR A 48 7.34 -0.73 8.07
N GLU A 49 8.17 -0.56 9.10
CA GLU A 49 8.19 -1.40 10.29
C GLU A 49 7.30 -0.87 11.43
N SER A 50 6.18 -0.22 11.12
CA SER A 50 5.27 0.19 12.17
C SER A 50 4.57 -1.00 12.82
N VAL A 51 4.40 -0.95 14.14
CA VAL A 51 3.64 -1.96 14.91
C VAL A 51 2.19 -2.01 14.40
N ASP A 52 1.65 -0.88 13.98
CA ASP A 52 0.28 -0.76 13.45
C ASP A 52 0.15 -1.40 12.07
N TYR A 53 1.17 -1.33 11.20
CA TYR A 53 1.16 -1.99 9.91
C TYR A 53 1.07 -3.52 10.01
N ILE A 54 1.60 -4.07 11.10
CA ILE A 54 1.64 -5.53 11.36
C ILE A 54 0.45 -5.97 12.21
N SER A 55 -0.05 -5.14 13.13
CA SER A 55 -1.09 -5.52 14.10
C SER A 55 -2.49 -5.68 13.50
N HIS A 56 -2.74 -5.16 12.30
CA HIS A 56 -4.00 -5.37 11.60
C HIS A 56 -4.21 -6.81 11.09
N THR A 57 -3.25 -7.71 11.31
CA THR A 57 -3.26 -9.04 10.68
C THR A 57 -3.68 -10.18 11.59
N ASP A 58 -3.74 -10.07 12.92
CA ASP A 58 -3.80 -11.31 13.73
C ASP A 58 -4.66 -11.31 15.01
N SER A 59 -5.45 -10.32 15.33
CA SER A 59 -6.30 -10.38 16.52
C SER A 59 -7.79 -10.53 16.21
N LYS A 60 -8.30 -11.74 16.33
CA LYS A 60 -9.67 -12.15 15.98
C LYS A 60 -10.72 -11.95 17.09
N ARG A 61 -10.56 -11.06 18.06
CA ARG A 61 -11.38 -11.14 19.30
C ARG A 61 -12.23 -9.94 19.69
N SER A 62 -12.19 -8.81 18.99
CA SER A 62 -12.94 -7.60 19.32
C SER A 62 -14.11 -7.35 18.36
N LEU A 63 -15.18 -6.72 18.83
CA LEU A 63 -16.28 -6.19 17.99
C LEU A 63 -15.76 -5.21 16.93
N PHE A 64 -14.71 -4.44 17.26
CA PHE A 64 -14.03 -3.56 16.31
C PHE A 64 -13.39 -4.30 15.15
N GLU A 65 -12.85 -5.48 15.38
CA GLU A 65 -12.27 -6.31 14.32
C GLU A 65 -13.33 -6.84 13.37
N LYS A 66 -14.47 -7.29 13.92
CA LYS A 66 -15.59 -7.71 13.08
C LYS A 66 -16.08 -6.56 12.20
N ALA A 67 -16.20 -5.36 12.76
CA ALA A 67 -16.54 -4.16 12.00
C ALA A 67 -15.47 -3.83 10.95
N TYR A 68 -14.18 -3.88 11.30
CA TYR A 68 -13.07 -3.69 10.38
C TYR A 68 -13.10 -4.70 9.22
N HIS A 69 -13.24 -5.99 9.51
CA HIS A 69 -13.31 -7.02 8.47
C HIS A 69 -14.53 -6.84 7.57
N PHE A 70 -15.65 -6.41 8.11
CA PHE A 70 -16.84 -6.12 7.33
C PHE A 70 -16.60 -4.95 6.36
N VAL A 71 -16.07 -3.81 6.86
CA VAL A 71 -15.72 -2.65 6.05
C VAL A 71 -14.68 -3.00 4.99
N LYS A 72 -13.65 -3.75 5.37
CA LYS A 72 -12.61 -4.25 4.46
C LYS A 72 -13.22 -5.09 3.33
N THR A 73 -14.14 -6.00 3.65
CA THR A 73 -14.81 -6.83 2.64
C THR A 73 -15.61 -5.99 1.64
N ILE A 74 -16.34 -4.97 2.14
CA ILE A 74 -17.07 -4.04 1.27
C ILE A 74 -16.10 -3.27 0.38
N ALA A 75 -15.00 -2.74 0.94
CA ALA A 75 -14.02 -1.98 0.19
C ALA A 75 -13.36 -2.83 -0.92
N LEU A 76 -12.98 -4.07 -0.61
CA LEU A 76 -12.42 -5.00 -1.59
C LEU A 76 -13.43 -5.33 -2.71
N LYS A 77 -14.69 -5.55 -2.36
CA LYS A 77 -15.76 -5.79 -3.34
C LYS A 77 -15.99 -4.57 -4.25
N ASN A 78 -15.99 -3.37 -3.68
CA ASN A 78 -16.16 -2.15 -4.45
C ASN A 78 -14.97 -1.92 -5.41
N LYS A 79 -13.74 -2.16 -4.94
CA LYS A 79 -12.53 -2.10 -5.78
C LYS A 79 -12.60 -3.12 -6.92
N LEU A 80 -13.03 -4.36 -6.62
CA LEU A 80 -13.21 -5.39 -7.63
C LEU A 80 -14.29 -5.02 -8.66
N ASN A 81 -15.43 -4.48 -8.22
CA ASN A 81 -16.50 -4.05 -9.10
C ASN A 81 -16.04 -2.92 -10.03
N LEU A 82 -15.25 -1.99 -9.52
CA LEU A 82 -14.67 -0.90 -10.31
C LEU A 82 -13.79 -1.47 -11.44
N ILE A 83 -12.85 -2.34 -11.14
CA ILE A 83 -11.97 -2.90 -12.18
C ILE A 83 -12.74 -3.78 -13.16
N ASN A 84 -13.76 -4.51 -12.72
CA ASN A 84 -14.63 -5.29 -13.60
C ASN A 84 -15.46 -4.39 -14.54
N SER A 85 -15.85 -3.20 -14.09
CA SER A 85 -16.57 -2.24 -14.96
C SER A 85 -15.66 -1.63 -16.01
N LEU A 86 -14.38 -1.43 -15.69
CA LEU A 86 -13.38 -0.89 -16.62
C LEU A 86 -12.88 -1.92 -17.61
N GLN A 87 -12.77 -3.18 -17.20
CA GLN A 87 -12.30 -4.30 -18.03
C GLN A 87 -13.18 -5.55 -17.83
N PRO A 88 -14.34 -5.61 -18.50
CA PRO A 88 -15.32 -6.71 -18.32
C PRO A 88 -14.77 -8.09 -18.69
N ASN A 89 -13.89 -8.16 -19.68
CA ASN A 89 -13.28 -9.42 -20.16
C ASN A 89 -12.15 -9.89 -19.23
N LYS A 90 -11.87 -9.11 -18.17
CA LYS A 90 -10.75 -9.37 -17.25
C LYS A 90 -9.39 -9.34 -17.96
N GLY A 91 -8.37 -9.93 -17.37
CA GLY A 91 -7.01 -9.89 -17.90
C GLY A 91 -6.00 -9.99 -16.77
N SER A 92 -4.92 -9.20 -16.85
CA SER A 92 -3.85 -9.18 -15.85
C SER A 92 -3.92 -7.91 -15.00
N ILE A 93 -3.66 -8.06 -13.69
CA ILE A 93 -3.55 -6.97 -12.72
C ILE A 93 -2.14 -7.00 -12.13
N LEU A 94 -1.49 -5.84 -12.15
CA LEU A 94 -0.30 -5.55 -11.36
C LEU A 94 -0.71 -4.62 -10.21
N ASP A 95 -0.50 -5.05 -8.98
CA ASP A 95 -0.75 -4.25 -7.76
C ASP A 95 0.59 -3.84 -7.15
N ILE A 96 0.90 -2.55 -7.17
CA ILE A 96 2.14 -1.99 -6.60
C ILE A 96 1.84 -1.55 -5.16
N GLY A 97 2.58 -2.10 -4.19
CA GLY A 97 2.26 -1.97 -2.78
C GLY A 97 1.15 -2.94 -2.35
N ALA A 98 1.21 -4.18 -2.82
CA ALA A 98 0.14 -5.17 -2.64
C ALA A 98 -0.10 -5.60 -1.19
N GLY A 99 0.80 -5.25 -0.26
CA GLY A 99 0.69 -5.57 1.16
C GLY A 99 0.49 -7.06 1.41
N THR A 100 -0.51 -7.39 2.20
CA THR A 100 -0.87 -8.79 2.53
C THR A 100 -1.69 -9.49 1.44
N GLY A 101 -1.82 -8.87 0.25
CA GLY A 101 -2.38 -9.47 -0.95
C GLY A 101 -3.90 -9.68 -0.94
N ASP A 102 -4.63 -9.03 -0.04
CA ASP A 102 -6.08 -9.25 0.10
C ASP A 102 -6.84 -8.93 -1.19
N PHE A 103 -6.50 -7.81 -1.84
CA PHE A 103 -7.15 -7.43 -3.09
C PHE A 103 -6.81 -8.39 -4.24
N LEU A 104 -5.54 -8.76 -4.37
CA LEU A 104 -5.09 -9.69 -5.40
C LEU A 104 -5.70 -11.09 -5.23
N SER A 105 -5.88 -11.55 -3.98
CA SER A 105 -6.56 -12.81 -3.70
C SER A 105 -8.01 -12.78 -4.19
N VAL A 106 -8.77 -11.73 -3.83
CA VAL A 106 -10.16 -11.55 -4.26
C VAL A 106 -10.27 -11.42 -5.78
N ALA A 107 -9.37 -10.68 -6.41
CA ALA A 107 -9.34 -10.52 -7.87
C ALA A 107 -9.05 -11.86 -8.57
N LYS A 108 -8.09 -12.63 -8.06
CA LYS A 108 -7.73 -13.96 -8.57
C LYS A 108 -8.91 -14.93 -8.50
N GLU A 109 -9.62 -14.98 -7.37
CA GLU A 109 -10.82 -15.80 -7.19
C GLU A 109 -11.93 -15.42 -8.19
N ASN A 110 -11.92 -14.18 -8.66
CA ASN A 110 -12.83 -13.67 -9.68
C ASN A 110 -12.30 -13.78 -11.13
N GLY A 111 -11.23 -14.53 -11.34
CA GLY A 111 -10.72 -14.90 -12.67
C GLY A 111 -9.74 -13.89 -13.28
N TRP A 112 -9.12 -13.01 -12.47
CA TRP A 112 -8.03 -12.17 -12.92
C TRP A 112 -6.68 -12.88 -12.80
N HIS A 113 -5.77 -12.62 -13.71
CA HIS A 113 -4.35 -12.94 -13.53
C HIS A 113 -3.70 -11.86 -12.67
N THR A 114 -3.17 -12.24 -11.52
CA THR A 114 -2.71 -11.26 -10.52
C THR A 114 -1.23 -11.38 -10.21
N ILE A 115 -0.53 -10.25 -10.18
CA ILE A 115 0.87 -10.14 -9.76
C ILE A 115 0.98 -8.95 -8.82
N GLY A 116 1.71 -9.10 -7.72
CA GLY A 116 2.00 -8.05 -6.75
C GLY A 116 3.44 -7.57 -6.79
N VAL A 117 3.65 -6.32 -6.41
CA VAL A 117 4.94 -5.78 -5.99
C VAL A 117 4.79 -5.33 -4.54
N GLU A 118 5.66 -5.80 -3.66
CA GLU A 118 5.62 -5.46 -2.23
C GLU A 118 7.03 -5.56 -1.64
N PRO A 119 7.55 -4.50 -0.99
CA PRO A 119 8.90 -4.53 -0.42
C PRO A 119 8.98 -5.34 0.89
N SER A 120 7.88 -5.47 1.65
CA SER A 120 7.87 -6.17 2.93
C SER A 120 7.82 -7.68 2.76
N GLU A 121 8.90 -8.38 3.12
CA GLU A 121 8.93 -9.85 3.10
C GLU A 121 7.90 -10.48 4.06
N LYS A 122 7.59 -9.82 5.18
CA LYS A 122 6.53 -10.26 6.10
C LYS A 122 5.15 -10.22 5.45
N ALA A 123 4.84 -9.12 4.74
CA ALA A 123 3.58 -8.99 4.01
C ALA A 123 3.50 -10.00 2.86
N LYS A 124 4.58 -10.18 2.08
CA LYS A 124 4.65 -11.20 1.03
C LYS A 124 4.41 -12.62 1.56
N ALA A 125 4.98 -12.96 2.72
CA ALA A 125 4.78 -14.28 3.32
C ALA A 125 3.32 -14.55 3.65
N ILE A 126 2.58 -13.54 4.10
CA ILE A 126 1.13 -13.63 4.35
C ILE A 126 0.35 -13.78 3.03
N ALA A 127 0.68 -12.95 2.03
CA ALA A 127 0.02 -12.96 0.74
C ALA A 127 0.26 -14.26 -0.06
N LYS A 128 1.47 -14.84 0.03
CA LYS A 128 1.79 -16.15 -0.57
C LYS A 128 0.90 -17.26 -0.03
N LYS A 129 0.52 -17.24 1.27
CA LYS A 129 -0.44 -18.19 1.85
C LYS A 129 -1.84 -18.06 1.25
N LYS A 130 -2.17 -16.92 0.66
CA LYS A 130 -3.43 -16.66 -0.08
C LYS A 130 -3.29 -16.95 -1.58
N GLY A 131 -2.17 -17.51 -2.02
CA GLY A 131 -1.92 -17.85 -3.41
C GLY A 131 -1.57 -16.66 -4.31
N VAL A 132 -1.13 -15.53 -3.75
CA VAL A 132 -0.69 -14.35 -4.50
C VAL A 132 0.74 -14.53 -4.96
N SER A 133 1.02 -14.18 -6.23
CA SER A 133 2.35 -14.17 -6.84
C SER A 133 2.95 -12.78 -6.82
N PHE A 134 4.28 -12.69 -6.71
CA PHE A 134 5.05 -11.44 -6.68
C PHE A 134 6.18 -11.48 -7.71
N VAL A 135 6.54 -10.30 -8.18
CA VAL A 135 7.80 -10.04 -8.90
C VAL A 135 8.81 -9.42 -7.96
#